data_3c679b0625e77ce999766182ec9f58ff
#
_entry.id   3c679b0625e77ce999766182ec9f58ff
#
_cell.length_a   1.000
_cell.length_b   1.000
_cell.length_c   1.000
_cell.angle_alpha   90.00
_cell.angle_beta   90.00
_cell.angle_gamma   90.00
#
_symmetry.space_group_name_H-M   'P 1'
#
loop_
_entity.id
_entity.type
_entity.pdbx_description
1 polymer ?
#
loop_
_entity_poly.entity_id
_entity_poly.type
_entity_poly.pdbx_seq_one_letter_code
_entity_poly.pdbx_strand_id
1 'polypeptide(L)'
;NDYSLLKKFFLLYLIGMIFRFKYYGAWSIAESLCNMVQLGYNDKTNDYYLIKNVNVRGFEFAQNTKGALESWNESTNIWLKNYIYLRFIKLNKNPTLASLITFTVSATWHGIHAGYYLTFVTGSFYQTAGKIIRRFIRPHFLGSQTALFKIVYDIITMIITQTAFGYLVLPFIVLNLKDSFTIWKSVYFIPHLSILVLVLIKPFLKKTAPKTETKTGVLNSSLKDILEDKYAFEKNEKKKTLKKD
;
A
#
# COMPACT_ATOMS: atom_id res chain seq x y z
N ASN A 1 23.76 23.10 3.57
CA ASN A 1 23.00 21.89 3.93
C ASN A 1 23.91 20.80 4.45
N ASP A 2 24.34 20.94 5.72
CA ASP A 2 25.45 20.21 6.35
C ASP A 2 25.01 18.89 7.00
N TYR A 3 23.84 18.37 6.65
CA TYR A 3 23.38 17.08 7.19
C TYR A 3 23.92 15.92 6.38
N SER A 4 24.44 14.90 7.08
CA SER A 4 24.82 13.62 6.47
C SER A 4 23.59 12.98 5.78
N LEU A 5 23.85 12.16 4.78
CA LEU A 5 22.81 11.46 4.03
C LEU A 5 21.88 10.63 4.95
N LEU A 6 22.48 9.93 5.92
CA LEU A 6 21.72 9.16 6.92
C LEU A 6 20.78 10.03 7.73
N LYS A 7 21.24 11.20 8.19
CA LYS A 7 20.40 12.16 8.93
C LYS A 7 19.26 12.69 8.07
N LYS A 8 19.50 12.93 6.76
CA LYS A 8 18.43 13.33 5.84
C LYS A 8 17.36 12.25 5.71
N PHE A 9 17.72 10.99 5.50
CA PHE A 9 16.76 9.89 5.44
C PHE A 9 16.01 9.71 6.75
N PHE A 10 16.67 9.84 7.89
CA PHE A 10 16.01 9.80 9.19
C PHE A 10 14.98 10.93 9.35
N LEU A 11 15.31 12.16 8.94
CA LEU A 11 14.37 13.28 8.96
C LEU A 11 13.19 13.07 8.03
N LEU A 12 13.40 12.53 6.82
CA LEU A 12 12.33 12.18 5.89
C LEU A 12 11.37 11.15 6.51
N TYR A 13 11.91 10.13 7.18
CA TYR A 13 11.12 9.15 7.91
C TYR A 13 10.30 9.79 9.03
N LEU A 14 10.93 10.63 9.87
CA LEU A 14 10.25 11.31 10.98
C LEU A 14 9.12 12.22 10.51
N ILE A 15 9.36 13.05 9.50
CA ILE A 15 8.34 13.93 8.93
C ILE A 15 7.16 13.10 8.40
N GLY A 16 7.45 12.04 7.65
CA GLY A 16 6.43 11.12 7.16
C GLY A 16 5.64 10.45 8.28
N MET A 17 6.32 10.04 9.37
CA MET A 17 5.69 9.44 10.54
C MET A 17 4.76 10.41 11.27
N ILE A 18 5.21 11.64 11.54
CA ILE A 18 4.40 12.68 12.19
C ILE A 18 3.15 12.97 11.34
N PHE A 19 3.31 13.05 10.02
CA PHE A 19 2.19 13.28 9.12
C PHE A 19 1.19 12.13 9.13
N ARG A 20 1.66 10.88 9.21
CA ARG A 20 0.79 9.70 9.35
C ARG A 20 -0.02 9.70 10.65
N PHE A 21 0.57 10.14 11.76
CA PHE A 21 -0.15 10.22 13.04
C PHE A 21 -1.38 11.12 12.98
N LYS A 22 -1.32 12.22 12.20
CA LYS A 22 -2.49 13.06 11.93
C LYS A 22 -3.64 12.25 11.29
N TYR A 23 -3.33 11.40 10.31
CA TYR A 23 -4.33 10.55 9.66
C TYR A 23 -4.81 9.43 10.56
N TYR A 24 -3.93 8.81 11.34
CA TYR A 24 -4.33 7.79 12.31
C TYR A 24 -5.36 8.38 13.31
N GLY A 25 -5.08 9.55 13.86
CA GLY A 25 -6.01 10.23 14.77
C GLY A 25 -7.34 10.54 14.10
N ALA A 26 -7.32 11.18 12.91
CA ALA A 26 -8.53 11.55 12.18
C ALA A 26 -9.40 10.32 11.83
N TRP A 27 -8.79 9.26 11.31
CA TRP A 27 -9.54 8.04 10.96
C TRP A 27 -10.04 7.28 12.19
N SER A 28 -9.25 7.21 13.27
CA SER A 28 -9.70 6.55 14.51
C SER A 28 -10.89 7.28 15.14
N ILE A 29 -10.90 8.61 15.11
CA ILE A 29 -12.04 9.41 15.59
C ILE A 29 -13.27 9.16 14.71
N ALA A 30 -13.11 9.22 13.38
CA ALA A 30 -14.21 8.98 12.45
C ALA A 30 -14.77 7.55 12.59
N GLU A 31 -13.91 6.53 12.71
CA GLU A 31 -14.30 5.14 12.96
C GLU A 31 -15.06 5.00 14.28
N SER A 32 -14.58 5.63 15.35
CA SER A 32 -15.25 5.60 16.66
C SER A 32 -16.64 6.21 16.61
N LEU A 33 -16.80 7.37 15.98
CA LEU A 33 -18.10 8.04 15.82
C LEU A 33 -19.08 7.18 15.02
N CYS A 34 -18.63 6.57 13.94
CA CYS A 34 -19.48 5.66 13.15
C CYS A 34 -19.85 4.38 13.94
N ASN A 35 -18.94 3.86 14.74
CA ASN A 35 -19.21 2.69 15.59
C ASN A 35 -20.21 2.98 16.71
N MET A 36 -20.25 4.21 17.23
CA MET A 36 -21.28 4.64 18.20
C MET A 36 -22.71 4.51 17.68
N VAL A 37 -22.89 4.64 16.36
CA VAL A 37 -24.20 4.45 15.68
C VAL A 37 -24.28 3.08 14.97
N GLN A 38 -23.41 2.14 15.36
CA GLN A 38 -23.36 0.74 14.89
C GLN A 38 -23.11 0.56 13.38
N LEU A 39 -22.63 1.56 12.64
CA LEU A 39 -22.33 1.44 11.22
C LEU A 39 -21.19 0.45 10.89
N GLY A 40 -20.29 0.23 11.85
CA GLY A 40 -19.17 -0.72 11.69
C GLY A 40 -19.46 -2.12 12.21
N TYR A 41 -20.64 -2.36 12.80
CA TYR A 41 -20.96 -3.64 13.41
C TYR A 41 -21.27 -4.72 12.38
N ASN A 42 -20.74 -5.90 12.60
CA ASN A 42 -21.03 -7.09 11.82
C ASN A 42 -21.67 -8.16 12.70
N ASP A 43 -22.96 -8.42 12.50
CA ASP A 43 -23.74 -9.41 13.25
C ASP A 43 -23.19 -10.82 13.16
N LYS A 44 -22.52 -11.18 12.06
CA LYS A 44 -21.99 -12.53 11.83
C LYS A 44 -20.74 -12.82 12.68
N THR A 45 -19.91 -11.83 12.91
CA THR A 45 -18.63 -11.98 13.63
C THR A 45 -18.66 -11.33 15.01
N ASN A 46 -19.74 -10.62 15.34
CA ASN A 46 -19.92 -9.86 16.57
C ASN A 46 -18.74 -8.90 16.82
N ASP A 47 -18.33 -8.16 15.78
CA ASP A 47 -17.17 -7.28 15.80
C ASP A 47 -17.43 -5.99 15.02
N TYR A 48 -16.67 -4.92 15.31
CA TYR A 48 -16.75 -3.57 14.72
C TYR A 48 -15.63 -3.32 13.72
N TYR A 49 -15.57 -4.07 12.61
CA TYR A 49 -14.48 -3.91 11.65
C TYR A 49 -14.91 -3.46 10.24
N LEU A 50 -16.22 -3.39 9.94
CA LEU A 50 -16.71 -3.12 8.58
C LEU A 50 -16.27 -1.76 8.03
N ILE A 51 -16.01 -0.79 8.89
CA ILE A 51 -15.60 0.57 8.51
C ILE A 51 -14.15 0.88 8.89
N LYS A 52 -13.40 -0.12 9.38
CA LYS A 52 -11.99 0.03 9.69
C LYS A 52 -11.23 0.56 8.49
N ASN A 53 -10.51 1.67 8.66
CA ASN A 53 -9.83 2.34 7.57
C ASN A 53 -8.31 2.27 7.64
N VAL A 54 -7.74 1.98 8.81
CA VAL A 54 -6.29 1.88 8.98
C VAL A 54 -5.89 0.78 9.94
N ASN A 55 -4.86 0.04 9.58
CA ASN A 55 -4.17 -0.87 10.47
C ASN A 55 -2.79 -0.29 10.81
N VAL A 56 -2.73 0.49 11.89
CA VAL A 56 -1.50 1.20 12.30
C VAL A 56 -0.32 0.24 12.44
N ARG A 57 -0.50 -0.88 13.17
CA ARG A 57 0.56 -1.88 13.33
C ARG A 57 0.96 -2.52 12.00
N GLY A 58 -0.03 -2.86 11.17
CA GLY A 58 0.21 -3.42 9.84
C GLY A 58 0.99 -2.49 8.94
N PHE A 59 0.79 -1.17 9.05
CA PHE A 59 1.54 -0.17 8.30
C PHE A 59 2.95 0.03 8.88
N GLU A 60 3.07 0.37 10.18
CA GLU A 60 4.36 0.75 10.78
C GLU A 60 5.38 -0.41 10.81
N PHE A 61 4.92 -1.65 10.90
CA PHE A 61 5.78 -2.84 10.83
C PHE A 61 5.79 -3.53 9.46
N ALA A 62 5.29 -2.85 8.42
CA ALA A 62 5.27 -3.41 7.07
C ALA A 62 6.68 -3.66 6.53
N GLN A 63 6.95 -4.89 6.12
CA GLN A 63 8.22 -5.31 5.52
C GLN A 63 8.24 -5.11 4.00
N ASN A 64 7.16 -4.62 3.41
CA ASN A 64 7.05 -4.41 1.98
C ASN A 64 5.93 -3.42 1.62
N THR A 65 6.06 -2.82 0.45
CA THR A 65 5.12 -1.82 -0.08
C THR A 65 3.67 -2.33 -0.13
N LYS A 66 3.46 -3.61 -0.46
CA LYS A 66 2.11 -4.17 -0.56
C LYS A 66 1.42 -4.19 0.80
N GLY A 67 2.07 -4.73 1.84
CA GLY A 67 1.52 -4.78 3.19
C GLY A 67 1.23 -3.40 3.76
N ALA A 68 2.13 -2.43 3.52
CA ALA A 68 1.91 -1.05 3.93
C ALA A 68 0.67 -0.44 3.24
N LEU A 69 0.55 -0.57 1.92
CA LEU A 69 -0.60 -0.04 1.18
C LEU A 69 -1.92 -0.74 1.54
N GLU A 70 -1.90 -2.04 1.85
CA GLU A 70 -3.08 -2.78 2.30
C GLU A 70 -3.54 -2.37 3.70
N SER A 71 -2.64 -1.81 4.52
CA SER A 71 -2.90 -1.34 5.89
C SER A 71 -3.21 0.16 5.98
N TRP A 72 -3.12 0.88 4.86
CA TRP A 72 -3.34 2.32 4.76
C TRP A 72 -4.59 2.61 3.95
N ASN A 73 -5.52 3.37 4.53
CA ASN A 73 -6.78 3.75 3.88
C ASN A 73 -7.46 2.53 3.23
N GLU A 74 -7.70 1.49 4.05
CA GLU A 74 -8.08 0.14 3.60
C GLU A 74 -9.33 0.17 2.71
N SER A 75 -10.34 0.92 3.11
CA SER A 75 -11.60 1.03 2.36
C SER A 75 -11.42 1.63 0.97
N THR A 76 -10.65 2.73 0.87
CA THR A 76 -10.34 3.38 -0.42
C THR A 76 -9.45 2.48 -1.27
N ASN A 77 -8.49 1.78 -0.67
CA ASN A 77 -7.63 0.83 -1.40
C ASN A 77 -8.46 -0.32 -2.00
N ILE A 78 -9.41 -0.88 -1.26
CA ILE A 78 -10.35 -1.90 -1.75
C ILE A 78 -11.21 -1.33 -2.89
N TRP A 79 -11.74 -0.12 -2.74
CA TRP A 79 -12.53 0.55 -3.76
C TRP A 79 -11.72 0.76 -5.06
N LEU A 80 -10.53 1.35 -4.97
CA LEU A 80 -9.63 1.54 -6.11
C LEU A 80 -9.28 0.22 -6.81
N LYS A 81 -9.00 -0.83 -6.03
CA LYS A 81 -8.73 -2.16 -6.57
C LYS A 81 -9.92 -2.69 -7.36
N ASN A 82 -11.13 -2.64 -6.81
CA ASN A 82 -12.30 -3.26 -7.41
C ASN A 82 -12.85 -2.46 -8.60
N TYR A 83 -12.90 -1.14 -8.48
CA TYR A 83 -13.55 -0.28 -9.47
C TYR A 83 -12.60 0.29 -10.53
N ILE A 84 -11.30 0.38 -10.25
CA ILE A 84 -10.31 0.88 -11.21
C ILE A 84 -9.40 -0.25 -11.67
N TYR A 85 -8.59 -0.83 -10.77
CA TYR A 85 -7.56 -1.80 -11.13
C TYR A 85 -8.12 -3.05 -11.83
N LEU A 86 -9.11 -3.72 -11.23
CA LEU A 86 -9.67 -4.96 -11.77
C LEU A 86 -10.45 -4.74 -13.07
N ARG A 87 -11.07 -3.58 -13.26
CA ARG A 87 -11.73 -3.23 -14.52
C ARG A 87 -10.71 -3.01 -15.63
N PHE A 88 -9.65 -2.25 -15.31
CA PHE A 88 -8.61 -1.94 -16.29
C PHE A 88 -7.79 -3.17 -16.69
N ILE A 89 -7.45 -4.06 -15.72
CA ILE A 89 -6.70 -5.28 -16.01
C ILE A 89 -7.49 -6.27 -16.89
N LYS A 90 -8.83 -6.29 -16.81
CA LYS A 90 -9.68 -7.08 -17.71
C LYS A 90 -9.58 -6.61 -19.16
N LEU A 91 -9.44 -5.30 -19.37
CA LEU A 91 -9.35 -4.70 -20.71
C LEU A 91 -7.96 -4.86 -21.31
N ASN A 92 -6.92 -4.55 -20.58
CA ASN A 92 -5.57 -4.38 -21.10
C ASN A 92 -4.59 -5.53 -20.75
N LYS A 93 -4.92 -6.37 -19.77
CA LYS A 93 -4.07 -7.48 -19.27
C LYS A 93 -2.66 -7.06 -18.82
N ASN A 94 -2.37 -5.75 -18.70
CA ASN A 94 -1.09 -5.22 -18.25
C ASN A 94 -1.18 -4.73 -16.79
N PRO A 95 -0.65 -5.50 -15.81
CA PRO A 95 -0.78 -5.15 -14.40
C PRO A 95 0.03 -3.92 -13.99
N THR A 96 1.09 -3.58 -14.71
CA THR A 96 1.88 -2.38 -14.43
C THR A 96 1.10 -1.13 -14.85
N LEU A 97 0.52 -1.13 -16.04
CA LEU A 97 -0.29 -0.04 -16.52
C LEU A 97 -1.58 0.12 -15.69
N ALA A 98 -2.24 -0.98 -15.33
CA ALA A 98 -3.41 -0.95 -14.46
C ALA A 98 -3.07 -0.34 -13.08
N SER A 99 -1.90 -0.67 -12.52
CA SER A 99 -1.41 -0.07 -11.29
C SER A 99 -1.17 1.43 -11.47
N LEU A 100 -0.46 1.84 -12.50
CA LEU A 100 -0.16 3.26 -12.78
C LEU A 100 -1.45 4.08 -12.90
N ILE A 101 -2.43 3.62 -13.66
CA ILE A 101 -3.72 4.30 -13.81
C ILE A 101 -4.45 4.37 -12.47
N THR A 102 -4.46 3.30 -11.68
CA THR A 102 -5.10 3.29 -10.37
C THR A 102 -4.49 4.33 -9.44
N PHE A 103 -3.17 4.45 -9.42
CA PHE A 103 -2.47 5.47 -8.63
C PHE A 103 -2.73 6.89 -9.16
N THR A 104 -2.80 7.06 -10.48
CA THR A 104 -3.13 8.37 -11.09
C THR A 104 -4.55 8.81 -10.73
N VAL A 105 -5.52 7.90 -10.78
CA VAL A 105 -6.91 8.18 -10.33
C VAL A 105 -6.92 8.56 -8.85
N SER A 106 -6.14 7.87 -8.02
CA SER A 106 -6.00 8.22 -6.61
C SER A 106 -5.40 9.62 -6.42
N ALA A 107 -4.39 10.00 -7.23
CA ALA A 107 -3.83 11.35 -7.20
C ALA A 107 -4.87 12.41 -7.56
N THR A 108 -5.65 12.19 -8.62
CA THR A 108 -6.71 13.11 -9.07
C THR A 108 -7.77 13.31 -8.00
N TRP A 109 -8.13 12.24 -7.26
CA TRP A 109 -9.06 12.31 -6.14
C TRP A 109 -8.56 13.21 -5.00
N HIS A 110 -7.23 13.30 -4.78
CA HIS A 110 -6.64 14.20 -3.78
C HIS A 110 -6.58 15.66 -4.26
N GLY A 111 -6.61 15.92 -5.57
CA GLY A 111 -6.62 17.24 -6.16
C GLY A 111 -5.60 17.45 -7.29
N ILE A 112 -5.47 18.71 -7.74
CA ILE A 112 -4.69 19.07 -8.93
C ILE A 112 -3.24 19.44 -8.64
N HIS A 113 -2.83 19.49 -7.38
CA HIS A 113 -1.44 19.85 -7.04
C HIS A 113 -0.44 18.81 -7.53
N ALA A 114 0.67 19.27 -8.13
CA ALA A 114 1.70 18.41 -8.69
C ALA A 114 2.27 17.39 -7.69
N GLY A 115 2.36 17.77 -6.41
CA GLY A 115 2.84 16.90 -5.34
C GLY A 115 2.05 15.61 -5.18
N TYR A 116 0.73 15.64 -5.40
CA TYR A 116 -0.09 14.42 -5.39
C TYR A 116 0.33 13.46 -6.50
N TYR A 117 0.45 13.95 -7.72
CA TYR A 117 0.86 13.12 -8.85
C TYR A 117 2.27 12.58 -8.69
N LEU A 118 3.21 13.39 -8.19
CA LEU A 118 4.56 12.93 -7.90
C LEU A 118 4.55 11.76 -6.89
N THR A 119 3.82 11.89 -5.79
CA THR A 119 3.71 10.85 -4.78
C THR A 119 3.08 9.57 -5.33
N PHE A 120 1.92 9.67 -5.96
CA PHE A 120 1.18 8.49 -6.39
C PHE A 120 1.80 7.80 -7.60
N VAL A 121 2.28 8.55 -8.61
CA VAL A 121 2.97 7.96 -9.75
C VAL A 121 4.25 7.26 -9.31
N THR A 122 5.07 7.91 -8.48
CA THR A 122 6.26 7.26 -7.90
C THR A 122 5.87 6.05 -7.05
N GLY A 123 4.76 6.12 -6.29
CA GLY A 123 4.20 5.01 -5.52
C GLY A 123 3.88 3.77 -6.36
N SER A 124 3.39 3.95 -7.60
CA SER A 124 3.14 2.84 -8.52
C SER A 124 4.43 2.11 -8.93
N PHE A 125 5.52 2.84 -9.12
CA PHE A 125 6.84 2.26 -9.39
C PHE A 125 7.42 1.57 -8.16
N TYR A 126 7.24 2.14 -6.97
CA TYR A 126 7.58 1.47 -5.71
C TYR A 126 6.86 0.15 -5.54
N GLN A 127 5.56 0.10 -5.84
CA GLN A 127 4.81 -1.14 -5.81
C GLN A 127 5.37 -2.17 -6.80
N THR A 128 5.80 -1.73 -7.97
CA THR A 128 6.43 -2.59 -8.98
C THR A 128 7.77 -3.14 -8.49
N ALA A 129 8.63 -2.28 -7.92
CA ALA A 129 9.90 -2.69 -7.31
C ALA A 129 9.68 -3.68 -6.16
N GLY A 130 8.71 -3.42 -5.28
CA GLY A 130 8.34 -4.35 -4.21
C GLY A 130 7.89 -5.73 -4.70
N LYS A 131 7.18 -5.81 -5.84
CA LYS A 131 6.83 -7.08 -6.50
C LYS A 131 8.08 -7.82 -7.00
N ILE A 132 9.07 -7.10 -7.54
CA ILE A 132 10.35 -7.69 -8.01
C ILE A 132 11.10 -8.26 -6.82
N ILE A 133 11.31 -7.48 -5.75
CA ILE A 133 12.00 -7.91 -4.54
C ILE A 133 11.33 -9.15 -3.94
N ARG A 134 10.00 -9.13 -3.78
CA ARG A 134 9.24 -10.25 -3.22
C ARG A 134 9.36 -11.52 -4.06
N ARG A 135 9.39 -11.40 -5.39
CA ARG A 135 9.38 -12.55 -6.30
C ARG A 135 10.77 -13.16 -6.50
N PHE A 136 11.81 -12.33 -6.54
CA PHE A 136 13.14 -12.77 -6.97
C PHE A 136 14.16 -12.75 -5.83
N ILE A 137 14.05 -11.85 -4.86
CA ILE A 137 15.04 -11.67 -3.79
C ILE A 137 14.62 -12.38 -2.50
N ARG A 138 13.38 -12.15 -2.03
CA ARG A 138 12.87 -12.70 -0.78
C ARG A 138 13.00 -14.22 -0.65
N PRO A 139 12.76 -15.06 -1.69
CA PRO A 139 12.87 -16.51 -1.55
C PRO A 139 14.23 -17.02 -1.13
N HIS A 140 15.32 -16.30 -1.44
CA HIS A 140 16.66 -16.66 -1.02
C HIS A 140 16.86 -16.57 0.50
N PHE A 141 16.15 -15.67 1.16
CA PHE A 141 16.21 -15.48 2.62
C PHE A 141 15.25 -16.39 3.38
N LEU A 142 14.16 -16.81 2.76
CA LEU A 142 13.18 -17.72 3.38
C LEU A 142 13.67 -19.18 3.42
N GLY A 143 14.62 -19.52 2.57
CA GLY A 143 15.21 -20.87 2.50
C GLY A 143 16.40 -21.09 3.45
N SER A 144 16.79 -20.07 4.20
CA SER A 144 17.92 -20.16 5.14
C SER A 144 17.56 -21.06 6.32
N GLN A 145 18.50 -21.93 6.70
CA GLN A 145 18.35 -22.87 7.81
C GLN A 145 18.33 -22.21 9.19
N THR A 146 18.65 -20.89 9.28
CA THR A 146 18.67 -20.15 10.53
C THR A 146 17.59 -19.07 10.59
N ALA A 147 16.76 -19.11 11.63
CA ALA A 147 15.73 -18.11 11.92
C ALA A 147 16.31 -16.68 11.97
N LEU A 148 17.57 -16.53 12.36
CA LEU A 148 18.28 -15.26 12.47
C LEU A 148 18.34 -14.51 11.12
N PHE A 149 18.68 -15.18 10.03
CA PHE A 149 18.74 -14.53 8.70
C PHE A 149 17.38 -13.98 8.27
N LYS A 150 16.30 -14.71 8.57
CA LYS A 150 14.95 -14.23 8.30
C LYS A 150 14.62 -12.98 9.12
N ILE A 151 14.94 -12.97 10.41
CA ILE A 151 14.69 -11.82 11.31
C ILE A 151 15.46 -10.59 10.82
N VAL A 152 16.74 -10.75 10.51
CA VAL A 152 17.57 -9.64 9.98
C VAL A 152 17.01 -9.11 8.66
N TYR A 153 16.63 -9.99 7.74
CA TYR A 153 15.97 -9.59 6.49
C TYR A 153 14.68 -8.82 6.76
N ASP A 154 13.82 -9.30 7.64
CA ASP A 154 12.54 -8.69 7.98
C ASP A 154 12.74 -7.28 8.59
N ILE A 155 13.72 -7.09 9.47
CA ILE A 155 14.08 -5.79 10.06
C ILE A 155 14.61 -4.83 8.99
N ILE A 156 15.54 -5.26 8.16
CA ILE A 156 16.13 -4.43 7.10
C ILE A 156 15.06 -3.99 6.12
N THR A 157 14.20 -4.91 5.68
CA THR A 157 13.14 -4.58 4.72
C THR A 157 12.07 -3.69 5.34
N MET A 158 11.77 -3.81 6.63
CA MET A 158 10.91 -2.89 7.35
C MET A 158 11.49 -1.47 7.36
N ILE A 159 12.77 -1.30 7.75
CA ILE A 159 13.45 0.00 7.77
C ILE A 159 13.45 0.63 6.38
N ILE A 160 13.81 -0.14 5.35
CA ILE A 160 13.82 0.34 3.96
C ILE A 160 12.39 0.75 3.53
N THR A 161 11.38 -0.03 3.85
CA THR A 161 9.99 0.24 3.49
C THR A 161 9.51 1.54 4.15
N GLN A 162 9.74 1.71 5.44
CA GLN A 162 9.31 2.89 6.17
C GLN A 162 10.04 4.16 5.73
N THR A 163 11.35 4.07 5.49
CA THR A 163 12.16 5.19 4.96
C THR A 163 11.71 5.56 3.55
N ALA A 164 11.40 4.57 2.71
CA ALA A 164 10.88 4.79 1.37
C ALA A 164 9.50 5.49 1.39
N PHE A 165 8.60 5.12 2.30
CA PHE A 165 7.34 5.82 2.48
C PHE A 165 7.52 7.25 3.01
N GLY A 166 8.46 7.48 3.92
CA GLY A 166 8.84 8.82 4.37
C GLY A 166 9.27 9.69 3.19
N TYR A 167 10.13 9.19 2.32
CA TYR A 167 10.58 9.88 1.11
C TYR A 167 9.42 10.12 0.11
N LEU A 168 8.59 9.11 -0.09
CA LEU A 168 7.51 9.12 -1.08
C LEU A 168 6.41 10.13 -0.74
N VAL A 169 6.10 10.31 0.55
CA VAL A 169 4.99 11.16 1.00
C VAL A 169 5.33 12.65 1.01
N LEU A 170 6.61 13.03 0.91
CA LEU A 170 7.00 14.43 1.02
C LEU A 170 6.40 15.34 -0.07
N PRO A 171 6.35 14.97 -1.36
CA PRO A 171 5.65 15.77 -2.36
C PRO A 171 4.17 15.97 -2.03
N PHE A 172 3.52 14.97 -1.43
CA PHE A 172 2.13 15.08 -0.96
C PHE A 172 1.98 16.14 0.15
N ILE A 173 2.99 16.32 0.97
CA ILE A 173 2.98 17.31 2.07
C ILE A 173 3.26 18.71 1.55
N VAL A 174 4.27 18.88 0.68
CA VAL A 174 4.72 20.20 0.21
C VAL A 174 3.91 20.71 -0.99
N LEU A 175 3.21 19.81 -1.72
CA LEU A 175 2.29 20.07 -2.81
C LEU A 175 2.90 20.65 -4.09
N ASN A 176 3.96 21.45 -4.02
CA ASN A 176 4.54 22.10 -5.18
C ASN A 176 5.71 21.32 -5.80
N LEU A 177 5.91 21.53 -7.09
CA LEU A 177 6.89 20.80 -7.89
C LEU A 177 8.34 21.13 -7.49
N LYS A 178 8.65 22.41 -7.33
CA LYS A 178 10.02 22.90 -7.07
C LYS A 178 10.57 22.34 -5.75
N ASP A 179 9.78 22.42 -4.68
CA ASP A 179 10.21 21.97 -3.37
C ASP A 179 10.30 20.44 -3.31
N SER A 180 9.38 19.76 -3.97
CA SER A 180 9.42 18.29 -4.12
C SER A 180 10.73 17.83 -4.76
N PHE A 181 11.11 18.42 -5.87
CA PHE A 181 12.39 18.10 -6.55
C PHE A 181 13.60 18.52 -5.72
N THR A 182 13.55 19.65 -5.00
CA THR A 182 14.63 20.10 -4.12
C THR A 182 14.88 19.09 -2.99
N ILE A 183 13.80 18.57 -2.38
CA ILE A 183 13.89 17.54 -1.35
C ILE A 183 14.48 16.26 -1.93
N TRP A 184 13.95 15.77 -3.05
CA TRP A 184 14.45 14.56 -3.68
C TRP A 184 15.91 14.66 -4.14
N LYS A 185 16.30 15.81 -4.67
CA LYS A 185 17.69 16.12 -5.03
C LYS A 185 18.61 16.12 -3.82
N SER A 186 18.14 16.55 -2.65
CA SER A 186 18.95 16.58 -1.42
C SER A 186 19.45 15.20 -0.97
N VAL A 187 18.77 14.15 -1.39
CA VAL A 187 19.15 12.73 -1.18
C VAL A 187 19.49 12.04 -2.50
N TYR A 188 19.91 12.79 -3.52
CA TYR A 188 20.41 12.30 -4.82
C TYR A 188 19.44 11.38 -5.55
N PHE A 189 18.14 11.51 -5.37
CA PHE A 189 17.12 10.61 -5.96
C PHE A 189 17.38 9.11 -5.69
N ILE A 190 18.12 8.75 -4.64
CA ILE A 190 18.51 7.36 -4.36
C ILE A 190 17.35 6.39 -4.46
N PRO A 191 16.14 6.64 -3.89
CA PRO A 191 15.03 5.71 -4.02
C PRO A 191 14.56 5.53 -5.47
N HIS A 192 14.53 6.58 -6.30
CA HIS A 192 14.19 6.48 -7.71
C HIS A 192 15.25 5.66 -8.49
N LEU A 193 16.53 5.93 -8.23
CA LEU A 193 17.62 5.16 -8.85
C LEU A 193 17.57 3.69 -8.45
N SER A 194 17.24 3.38 -7.19
CA SER A 194 17.06 2.00 -6.72
C SER A 194 15.94 1.28 -7.45
N ILE A 195 14.80 1.96 -7.69
CA ILE A 195 13.71 1.41 -8.51
C ILE A 195 14.17 1.15 -9.93
N LEU A 196 14.84 2.11 -10.55
CA LEU A 196 15.36 1.98 -11.93
C LEU A 196 16.29 0.79 -12.06
N VAL A 197 17.25 0.64 -11.15
CA VAL A 197 18.18 -0.50 -11.10
C VAL A 197 17.40 -1.82 -11.00
N LEU A 198 16.43 -1.93 -10.06
CA LEU A 198 15.62 -3.13 -9.91
C LEU A 198 14.83 -3.49 -11.18
N VAL A 199 14.29 -2.49 -11.88
CA VAL A 199 13.56 -2.71 -13.13
C VAL A 199 14.50 -3.18 -14.24
N LEU A 200 15.71 -2.58 -14.35
CA LEU A 200 16.70 -2.94 -15.37
C LEU A 200 17.29 -4.33 -15.14
N ILE A 201 17.55 -4.73 -13.91
CA ILE A 201 18.09 -6.06 -13.61
C ILE A 201 17.04 -7.18 -13.63
N LYS A 202 15.74 -6.83 -13.58
CA LYS A 202 14.63 -7.82 -13.55
C LYS A 202 14.73 -8.91 -14.63
N PRO A 203 15.08 -8.63 -15.91
CA PRO A 203 15.21 -9.67 -16.93
C PRO A 203 16.30 -10.71 -16.63
N PHE A 204 17.33 -10.33 -15.86
CA PHE A 204 18.46 -11.18 -15.51
C PHE A 204 18.22 -11.99 -14.22
N LEU A 205 17.16 -11.67 -13.46
CA LEU A 205 16.83 -12.37 -12.22
C LEU A 205 16.13 -13.70 -12.53
N LYS A 206 16.70 -14.82 -12.08
CA LYS A 206 16.09 -16.14 -12.18
C LYS A 206 14.93 -16.27 -11.18
N LYS A 207 13.81 -16.84 -11.61
CA LYS A 207 12.72 -17.22 -10.70
C LYS A 207 13.21 -18.36 -9.80
N THR A 208 13.25 -18.09 -8.51
CA THR A 208 13.38 -19.16 -7.52
C THR A 208 12.02 -19.81 -7.36
N ALA A 209 11.93 -21.15 -7.47
CA ALA A 209 10.68 -21.85 -7.25
C ALA A 209 10.14 -21.50 -5.84
N PRO A 210 8.86 -21.17 -5.69
CA PRO A 210 8.30 -20.89 -4.38
C PRO A 210 8.38 -22.18 -3.56
N LYS A 211 9.22 -22.22 -2.53
CA LYS A 211 9.05 -23.17 -1.44
C LYS A 211 7.70 -22.80 -0.81
N THR A 212 6.84 -23.78 -0.68
CA THR A 212 5.45 -23.70 -0.22
C THR A 212 5.31 -22.73 0.94
N GLU A 213 4.82 -21.52 0.68
CA GLU A 213 4.44 -20.59 1.73
C GLU A 213 3.21 -21.21 2.40
N THR A 214 3.37 -21.63 3.65
CA THR A 214 2.25 -21.98 4.53
C THR A 214 1.30 -20.79 4.48
N LYS A 215 0.09 -21.01 4.05
CA LYS A 215 -0.95 -20.01 3.83
C LYS A 215 -1.13 -19.16 5.08
N THR A 216 -0.68 -17.92 5.06
CA THR A 216 -1.27 -16.85 5.86
C THR A 216 -2.64 -16.52 5.23
N GLY A 217 -3.50 -17.54 5.23
CA GLY A 217 -4.77 -17.55 4.51
C GLY A 217 -5.94 -16.96 5.29
N VAL A 218 -5.74 -16.48 6.52
CA VAL A 218 -6.88 -16.09 7.37
C VAL A 218 -7.41 -14.70 7.01
N LEU A 219 -6.57 -13.76 6.59
CA LEU A 219 -7.04 -12.39 6.26
C LEU A 219 -7.63 -12.28 4.84
N ASN A 220 -7.17 -13.12 3.90
CA ASN A 220 -7.71 -13.12 2.53
C ASN A 220 -9.03 -13.89 2.38
N SER A 221 -9.28 -14.90 3.22
CA SER A 221 -10.57 -15.60 3.24
C SER A 221 -11.67 -14.68 3.80
N SER A 222 -11.43 -14.02 4.92
CA SER A 222 -12.40 -13.12 5.54
C SER A 222 -12.82 -11.96 4.61
N LEU A 223 -11.88 -11.33 3.90
CA LEU A 223 -12.21 -10.28 2.91
C LEU A 223 -12.93 -10.84 1.68
N LYS A 224 -12.60 -12.04 1.26
CA LYS A 224 -13.27 -12.70 0.14
C LYS A 224 -14.71 -13.08 0.52
N ASP A 225 -14.90 -13.61 1.71
CA ASP A 225 -16.20 -13.98 2.27
C ASP A 225 -17.10 -12.74 2.46
N ILE A 226 -16.54 -11.61 2.93
CA ILE A 226 -17.27 -10.33 3.06
C ILE A 226 -17.68 -9.78 1.69
N LEU A 227 -16.83 -9.88 0.68
CA LEU A 227 -17.13 -9.42 -0.68
C LEU A 227 -18.18 -10.35 -1.34
N GLU A 228 -18.10 -11.65 -1.17
CA GLU A 228 -19.07 -12.61 -1.67
C GLU A 228 -20.43 -12.43 -1.01
N ASP A 229 -20.49 -12.17 0.30
CA ASP A 229 -21.71 -11.87 1.03
C ASP A 229 -22.37 -10.55 0.59
N LYS A 230 -21.55 -9.50 0.35
CA LYS A 230 -22.05 -8.21 -0.16
C LYS A 230 -22.62 -8.33 -1.57
N TYR A 231 -21.97 -9.10 -2.45
CA TYR A 231 -22.49 -9.37 -3.79
C TYR A 231 -23.74 -10.25 -3.76
N ALA A 232 -23.83 -11.19 -2.83
CA ALA A 232 -25.01 -12.03 -2.64
C ALA A 232 -26.21 -11.20 -2.14
N PHE A 233 -25.98 -10.24 -1.24
CA PHE A 233 -26.98 -9.31 -0.76
C PHE A 233 -27.53 -8.41 -1.89
N GLU A 234 -26.64 -7.75 -2.66
CA GLU A 234 -27.03 -6.89 -3.79
C GLU A 234 -27.81 -7.67 -4.88
N LYS A 235 -27.42 -8.94 -5.11
CA LYS A 235 -28.10 -9.82 -6.08
C LYS A 235 -29.51 -10.22 -5.60
N ASN A 236 -29.69 -10.40 -4.31
CA ASN A 236 -30.98 -10.75 -3.72
C ASN A 236 -31.92 -9.54 -3.68
N GLU A 237 -31.41 -8.35 -3.40
CA GLU A 237 -32.18 -7.11 -3.47
C GLU A 237 -32.67 -6.81 -4.91
N LYS A 238 -31.78 -6.95 -5.91
CA LYS A 238 -32.18 -6.82 -7.33
C LYS A 238 -33.23 -7.84 -7.76
N LYS A 239 -33.19 -9.08 -7.22
CA LYS A 239 -34.25 -10.07 -7.47
C LYS A 239 -35.56 -9.77 -6.81
N LYS A 240 -35.59 -9.07 -5.66
CA LYS A 240 -36.79 -8.63 -4.96
C LYS A 240 -37.48 -7.44 -5.66
N THR A 241 -36.68 -6.52 -6.22
CA THR A 241 -37.19 -5.39 -7.01
C THR A 241 -37.83 -5.86 -8.33
N LEU A 242 -37.17 -6.80 -9.03
CA LEU A 242 -37.66 -7.36 -10.30
C LEU A 242 -38.91 -8.28 -10.15
N LYS A 243 -39.33 -8.63 -8.93
CA LYS A 243 -40.54 -9.44 -8.68
C LYS A 243 -41.72 -8.58 -8.21
N LYS A 244 -41.55 -7.26 -8.09
CA LYS A 244 -42.62 -6.33 -7.68
C LYS A 244 -43.19 -5.52 -8.84
N ASP A 245 -42.60 -5.64 -10.02
CA ASP A 245 -43.12 -5.20 -11.33
C ASP A 245 -43.70 -6.40 -12.09
#